data_561d5d3376e3182e2868662f4639264e
#
_entry.id   561d5d3376e3182e2868662f4639264e
#
_cell.length_a   1.000
_cell.length_b   1.000
_cell.length_c   1.000
_cell.angle_alpha   90.00
_cell.angle_beta   90.00
_cell.angle_gamma   90.00
#
_symmetry.space_group_name_H-M   'P 1'
#
loop_
_entity.id
_entity.type
_entity.pdbx_description
1 polymer ?
#
loop_
_entity_poly.entity_id
_entity_poly.type
_entity_poly.pdbx_seq_one_letter_code
_entity_poly.pdbx_strand_id
1 'polypeptide(L)'
;TPAADTADNSTSGKAIAAGVAIGLAALGGAIGMGLAIAKASEGIARQPEASGNIRSTMMLGLVFIETVVIYALIVSVLLIFVL
;
A
#
# COMPACT_ATOMS: atom_id res chain seq x y z
N THR A 1 -2.48 37.46 -2.35
CA THR A 1 -1.15 37.86 -2.83
C THR A 1 -0.46 36.69 -3.58
N PRO A 2 0.42 36.98 -4.53
CA PRO A 2 1.12 35.92 -5.24
C PRO A 2 1.90 34.98 -4.31
N ALA A 3 2.46 35.52 -3.23
CA ALA A 3 3.21 34.68 -2.28
C ALA A 3 2.29 33.75 -1.49
N ALA A 4 1.11 34.26 -1.07
CA ALA A 4 0.13 33.43 -0.37
C ALA A 4 -0.46 32.37 -1.31
N ASP A 5 -0.76 32.75 -2.55
CA ASP A 5 -1.28 31.82 -3.56
C ASP A 5 -0.27 30.70 -3.86
N THR A 6 1.01 31.03 -3.95
CA THR A 6 2.07 30.05 -4.16
C THR A 6 2.18 29.10 -2.97
N ALA A 7 2.11 29.60 -1.74
CA ALA A 7 2.15 28.80 -0.52
C ALA A 7 0.94 27.86 -0.45
N ASP A 8 -0.26 28.37 -0.74
CA ASP A 8 -1.49 27.57 -0.77
C ASP A 8 -1.41 26.48 -1.84
N ASN A 9 -0.94 26.81 -3.04
CA ASN A 9 -0.77 25.85 -4.13
C ASN A 9 0.25 24.77 -3.76
N SER A 10 1.34 25.15 -3.09
CA SER A 10 2.36 24.21 -2.63
C SER A 10 1.78 23.26 -1.58
N THR A 11 1.01 23.78 -0.63
CA THR A 11 0.36 22.97 0.39
C THR A 11 -0.68 22.03 -0.23
N SER A 12 -1.49 22.54 -1.15
CA SER A 12 -2.46 21.73 -1.88
C SER A 12 -1.80 20.66 -2.71
N GLY A 13 -0.69 20.99 -3.37
CA GLY A 13 0.09 20.03 -4.15
C GLY A 13 0.63 18.91 -3.29
N LYS A 14 1.16 19.23 -2.12
CA LYS A 14 1.67 18.22 -1.16
C LYS A 14 0.54 17.32 -0.67
N ALA A 15 -0.60 17.89 -0.33
CA ALA A 15 -1.74 17.13 0.14
C ALA A 15 -2.25 16.16 -0.93
N ILE A 16 -2.36 16.63 -2.17
CA ILE A 16 -2.80 15.80 -3.28
C ILE A 16 -1.78 14.69 -3.54
N ALA A 17 -0.49 15.03 -3.58
CA ALA A 17 0.58 14.06 -3.82
C ALA A 17 0.58 12.97 -2.74
N ALA A 18 0.45 13.36 -1.47
CA ALA A 18 0.40 12.43 -0.36
C ALA A 18 -0.83 11.52 -0.45
N GLY A 19 -1.98 12.10 -0.73
CA GLY A 19 -3.22 11.34 -0.89
C GLY A 19 -3.15 10.35 -2.05
N VAL A 20 -2.64 10.78 -3.20
CA VAL A 20 -2.49 9.91 -4.36
C VAL A 20 -1.48 8.80 -4.07
N ALA A 21 -0.35 9.13 -3.46
CA ALA A 21 0.69 8.15 -3.16
C ALA A 21 0.15 7.03 -2.26
N ILE A 22 -0.43 7.40 -1.11
CA ILE A 22 -0.93 6.38 -0.17
C ILE A 22 -2.18 5.68 -0.70
N GLY A 23 -3.03 6.42 -1.43
CA GLY A 23 -4.23 5.85 -2.03
C GLY A 23 -3.92 4.79 -3.07
N LEU A 24 -2.98 5.07 -3.97
CA LEU A 24 -2.58 4.09 -4.99
C LEU A 24 -1.86 2.90 -4.37
N ALA A 25 -0.99 3.13 -3.39
CA ALA A 25 -0.29 2.06 -2.70
C ALA A 25 -1.27 1.16 -1.94
N ALA A 26 -2.21 1.75 -1.22
CA ALA A 26 -3.22 1.01 -0.46
C ALA A 26 -4.15 0.24 -1.40
N LEU A 27 -4.58 0.86 -2.49
CA LEU A 27 -5.42 0.22 -3.49
C LEU A 27 -4.71 -0.99 -4.11
N GLY A 28 -3.47 -0.79 -4.58
CA GLY A 28 -2.67 -1.87 -5.16
C GLY A 28 -2.38 -2.96 -4.15
N GLY A 29 -2.03 -2.58 -2.93
CA GLY A 29 -1.77 -3.52 -1.85
C GLY A 29 -3.01 -4.34 -1.50
N ALA A 30 -4.16 -3.70 -1.39
CA ALA A 30 -5.42 -4.37 -1.08
C ALA A 30 -5.81 -5.38 -2.16
N ILE A 31 -5.69 -4.98 -3.44
CA ILE A 31 -5.98 -5.88 -4.55
C ILE A 31 -5.00 -7.05 -4.55
N GLY A 32 -3.71 -6.77 -4.37
CA GLY A 32 -2.68 -7.81 -4.33
C GLY A 32 -2.89 -8.79 -3.19
N MET A 33 -3.20 -8.29 -1.99
CA MET A 33 -3.48 -9.14 -0.83
C MET A 33 -4.73 -9.98 -1.06
N GLY A 34 -5.77 -9.39 -1.64
CA GLY A 34 -7.01 -10.11 -1.95
C GLY A 34 -6.77 -11.24 -2.94
N LEU A 35 -6.01 -10.98 -4.00
CA LEU A 35 -5.66 -12.02 -4.98
C LEU A 35 -4.80 -13.11 -4.36
N ALA A 36 -3.84 -12.74 -3.52
CA ALA A 36 -2.96 -13.70 -2.84
C ALA A 36 -3.78 -14.63 -1.94
N ILE A 37 -4.70 -14.07 -1.16
CA ILE A 37 -5.56 -14.84 -0.27
C ILE A 37 -6.47 -15.76 -1.08
N ALA A 38 -7.07 -15.27 -2.15
CA ALA A 38 -7.95 -16.06 -3.01
C ALA A 38 -7.20 -17.24 -3.63
N LYS A 39 -6.01 -16.99 -4.16
CA LYS A 39 -5.19 -18.05 -4.77
C LYS A 39 -4.68 -19.05 -3.75
N ALA A 40 -4.26 -18.59 -2.57
CA ALA A 40 -3.83 -19.46 -1.49
C ALA A 40 -4.97 -20.36 -1.02
N SER A 41 -6.17 -19.79 -0.84
CA SER A 41 -7.36 -20.54 -0.45
C SER A 41 -7.71 -21.61 -1.48
N GLU A 42 -7.65 -21.27 -2.76
CA GLU A 42 -7.86 -22.21 -3.85
C GLU A 42 -6.83 -23.33 -3.84
N GLY A 43 -5.55 -22.99 -3.63
CA GLY A 43 -4.49 -23.97 -3.54
C GLY A 43 -4.65 -24.94 -2.37
N ILE A 44 -5.06 -24.42 -1.20
CA ILE A 44 -5.31 -25.27 -0.03
C ILE A 44 -6.50 -26.20 -0.30
N ALA A 45 -7.54 -25.70 -0.96
CA ALA A 45 -8.70 -26.51 -1.30
C ALA A 45 -8.35 -27.67 -2.24
N ARG A 46 -7.41 -27.43 -3.19
CA ARG A 46 -6.99 -28.44 -4.14
C ARG A 46 -5.94 -29.40 -3.58
N GLN A 47 -5.07 -28.89 -2.73
CA GLN A 47 -3.96 -29.66 -2.14
C GLN A 47 -3.90 -29.41 -0.64
N PRO A 48 -4.82 -29.99 0.14
CA PRO A 48 -4.86 -29.77 1.59
C PRO A 48 -3.55 -30.13 2.31
N GLU A 49 -2.82 -31.09 1.79
CA GLU A 49 -1.53 -31.53 2.37
C GLU A 49 -0.45 -30.44 2.23
N ALA A 50 -0.62 -29.48 1.31
CA ALA A 50 0.29 -28.36 1.13
C ALA A 50 -0.13 -27.12 1.91
N SER A 51 -1.17 -27.20 2.74
CA SER A 51 -1.75 -26.02 3.41
C SER A 51 -0.74 -25.25 4.24
N GLY A 52 0.17 -25.94 4.93
CA GLY A 52 1.21 -25.29 5.73
C GLY A 52 2.16 -24.45 4.88
N ASN A 53 2.64 -25.01 3.78
CA ASN A 53 3.56 -24.30 2.88
C ASN A 53 2.87 -23.12 2.19
N ILE A 54 1.62 -23.30 1.74
CA ILE A 54 0.85 -22.26 1.06
C ILE A 54 0.59 -21.12 2.04
N ARG A 55 0.19 -21.42 3.26
CA ARG A 55 -0.09 -20.42 4.28
C ARG A 55 1.17 -19.64 4.65
N SER A 56 2.29 -20.31 4.84
CA SER A 56 3.56 -19.65 5.15
C SER A 56 4.00 -18.71 4.04
N THR A 57 3.94 -19.16 2.80
CA THR A 57 4.32 -18.36 1.63
C THR A 57 3.38 -17.15 1.49
N MET A 58 2.08 -17.36 1.68
CA MET A 58 1.09 -16.30 1.62
C MET A 58 1.38 -15.23 2.68
N MET A 59 1.60 -15.64 3.94
CA MET A 59 1.87 -14.70 5.02
C MET A 59 3.12 -13.89 4.76
N LEU A 60 4.18 -14.51 4.26
CA LEU A 60 5.40 -13.81 3.91
C LEU A 60 5.15 -12.77 2.82
N GLY A 61 4.40 -13.14 1.78
CA GLY A 61 4.03 -12.23 0.71
C GLY A 61 3.19 -11.05 1.21
N LEU A 62 2.22 -11.30 2.07
CA LEU A 62 1.37 -10.26 2.65
C LEU A 62 2.19 -9.27 3.48
N VAL A 63 3.17 -9.74 4.23
CA VAL A 63 4.07 -8.88 4.99
C VAL A 63 4.85 -7.94 4.06
N PHE A 64 5.37 -8.44 2.96
CA PHE A 64 6.09 -7.61 2.00
C PHE A 64 5.18 -6.59 1.32
N ILE A 65 3.95 -6.96 0.97
CA ILE A 65 2.97 -6.04 0.38
C ILE A 65 2.67 -4.90 1.38
N GLU A 66 2.44 -5.25 2.63
CA GLU A 66 2.17 -4.27 3.68
C GLU A 66 3.34 -3.32 3.88
N THR A 67 4.57 -3.82 3.74
CA THR A 67 5.77 -2.99 3.83
C THR A 67 5.78 -1.91 2.75
N VAL A 68 5.38 -2.23 1.52
CA VAL A 68 5.28 -1.25 0.44
C VAL A 68 4.27 -0.14 0.79
N VAL A 69 3.12 -0.52 1.37
CA VAL A 69 2.11 0.45 1.80
C VAL A 69 2.65 1.33 2.92
N ILE A 70 3.40 0.77 3.84
CA ILE A 70 4.05 1.53 4.93
C ILE A 70 5.07 2.52 4.37
N TYR A 71 5.85 2.13 3.36
CA TYR A 71 6.76 3.07 2.68
C TYR A 71 5.99 4.24 2.07
N ALA A 72 4.87 3.98 1.42
CA ALA A 72 4.03 5.03 0.85
C ALA A 72 3.49 5.96 1.94
N LEU A 73 3.13 5.41 3.09
CA LEU A 73 2.70 6.20 4.24
C LEU A 73 3.81 7.10 4.73
N ILE A 74 5.04 6.58 4.85
CA ILE A 74 6.20 7.37 5.27
C ILE A 74 6.46 8.52 4.28
N VAL A 75 6.45 8.23 2.98
CA VAL A 75 6.61 9.25 1.95
C VAL A 75 5.52 10.31 2.06
N SER A 76 4.28 9.91 2.29
CA SER A 76 3.16 10.83 2.45
C SER A 76 3.33 11.74 3.66
N VAL A 77 3.79 11.19 4.78
CA VAL A 77 4.07 11.96 5.99
C VAL A 77 5.19 12.97 5.72
N LEU A 78 6.25 12.56 5.05
CA LEU A 78 7.36 13.45 4.70
C LEU A 78 6.91 14.58 3.79
N LEU A 79 6.04 14.29 2.82
CA LEU A 79 5.50 15.31 1.92
C LEU A 79 4.69 16.35 2.67
N ILE A 80 3.92 15.93 3.66
CA ILE A 80 3.04 16.83 4.40
C ILE A 80 3.82 17.66 5.42
N PHE A 81 4.72 17.06 6.18
CA PHE A 81 5.33 17.71 7.34
C PHE A 81 6.75 18.22 7.12
N VAL A 82 7.51 17.64 6.21
CA VAL A 82 8.92 17.98 6.00
C VAL A 82 9.12 18.82 4.76
N LEU A 83 8.50 18.45 3.67
CA LEU A 83 8.62 19.17 2.43
C LEU A 83 7.49 20.19 2.26
#